data_1de494e4bc589fa8bc17d14c33cd17cd
#
_entry.id   1de494e4bc589fa8bc17d14c33cd17cd
#
_cell.length_a   1.000
_cell.length_b   1.000
_cell.length_c   1.000
_cell.angle_alpha   90.00
_cell.angle_beta   90.00
_cell.angle_gamma   90.00
#
_symmetry.space_group_name_H-M   'P 1'
#
loop_
_entity.id
_entity.type
_entity.pdbx_description
1 polymer ?
#
loop_
_entity_poly.entity_id
_entity_poly.type
_entity_poly.pdbx_seq_one_letter_code
_entity_poly.pdbx_strand_id
1 'polypeptide(L)'
;MNYMGYDAMTLGNHEFNWGIPTMQTILGQASFPVLAANVTDAQGEPVTGAGWTIVERGGVKLAVIGVVTPDVPIWDSGKDGIDDAVYEAANVAVGKAIDEIGDQADVIMVSAHMGMYAEFDEEGGSDSAQKILDDNPEIDVLQVAHNHVVVNEKQGSTVIGGVRNGGRDIARFDLTLDADNQIIDSSVEIVDM
;
A
#
# COMPACT_ATOMS: atom_id res chain seq x y z
N MET A 1 2.00 16.57 -6.72
CA MET A 1 1.43 15.94 -5.51
C MET A 1 1.45 16.92 -4.33
N ASN A 2 2.56 17.52 -3.90
CA ASN A 2 2.59 18.49 -2.78
C ASN A 2 1.50 19.58 -2.88
N TYR A 3 1.33 20.21 -4.04
CA TYR A 3 0.31 21.23 -4.27
C TYR A 3 -1.14 20.71 -4.16
N MET A 4 -1.37 19.42 -4.42
CA MET A 4 -2.69 18.79 -4.33
C MET A 4 -3.05 18.35 -2.91
N GLY A 5 -2.09 18.38 -1.97
CA GLY A 5 -2.32 18.03 -0.56
C GLY A 5 -2.55 16.53 -0.34
N TYR A 6 -1.71 15.69 -0.94
CA TYR A 6 -1.74 14.26 -0.64
C TYR A 6 -1.38 14.01 0.83
N ASP A 7 -2.08 13.08 1.47
CA ASP A 7 -1.82 12.67 2.85
C ASP A 7 -0.77 11.56 2.95
N ALA A 8 -0.66 10.71 1.93
CA ALA A 8 0.35 9.66 1.80
C ALA A 8 0.51 9.22 0.35
N MET A 9 1.59 8.50 0.06
CA MET A 9 1.84 7.83 -1.21
C MET A 9 2.47 6.46 -0.93
N THR A 10 2.10 5.45 -1.70
CA THR A 10 2.79 4.15 -1.73
C THR A 10 3.67 4.06 -2.96
N LEU A 11 4.86 3.48 -2.84
CA LEU A 11 5.73 3.22 -3.98
C LEU A 11 5.09 2.23 -4.95
N GLY A 12 5.32 2.44 -6.25
CA GLY A 12 5.19 1.42 -7.27
C GLY A 12 6.55 0.85 -7.66
N ASN A 13 6.55 -0.22 -8.47
CA ASN A 13 7.78 -0.82 -8.97
C ASN A 13 8.60 0.13 -9.86
N HIS A 14 7.95 1.03 -10.58
CA HIS A 14 8.64 1.97 -11.46
C HIS A 14 9.43 3.06 -10.74
N GLU A 15 9.18 3.33 -9.47
CA GLU A 15 10.01 4.22 -8.66
C GLU A 15 11.43 3.69 -8.48
N PHE A 16 11.63 2.37 -8.61
CA PHE A 16 12.93 1.70 -8.50
C PHE A 16 13.76 1.73 -9.79
N ASN A 17 13.18 2.14 -10.93
CA ASN A 17 13.83 2.07 -12.24
C ASN A 17 15.17 2.81 -12.33
N TRP A 18 15.45 3.76 -11.45
CA TRP A 18 16.69 4.55 -11.41
C TRP A 18 17.57 4.23 -10.19
N GLY A 19 17.26 3.13 -9.49
CA GLY A 19 17.92 2.73 -8.25
C GLY A 19 17.43 3.48 -7.03
N ILE A 20 17.70 2.90 -5.86
CA ILE A 20 17.21 3.41 -4.56
C ILE A 20 17.73 4.81 -4.22
N PRO A 21 19.03 5.15 -4.40
CA PRO A 21 19.53 6.49 -4.07
C PRO A 21 18.87 7.61 -4.88
N THR A 22 18.58 7.36 -6.16
CA THR A 22 17.88 8.32 -7.02
C THR A 22 16.43 8.47 -6.56
N MET A 23 15.75 7.37 -6.30
CA MET A 23 14.40 7.35 -5.74
C MET A 23 14.34 8.16 -4.45
N GLN A 24 15.20 7.89 -3.47
CA GLN A 24 15.25 8.61 -2.18
C GLN A 24 15.46 10.12 -2.36
N THR A 25 16.31 10.52 -3.32
CA THR A 25 16.54 11.94 -3.64
C THR A 25 15.25 12.62 -4.14
N ILE A 26 14.46 11.92 -4.96
CA ILE A 26 13.19 12.42 -5.50
C ILE A 26 12.14 12.47 -4.39
N LEU A 27 12.00 11.41 -3.61
CA LEU A 27 11.03 11.29 -2.53
C LEU A 27 11.29 12.29 -1.40
N GLY A 28 12.54 12.66 -1.15
CA GLY A 28 12.90 13.71 -0.19
C GLY A 28 12.31 15.09 -0.50
N GLN A 29 11.69 15.28 -1.67
CA GLN A 29 10.95 16.49 -2.04
C GLN A 29 9.45 16.42 -1.70
N ALA A 30 8.94 15.25 -1.29
CA ALA A 30 7.55 15.08 -0.90
C ALA A 30 7.28 15.75 0.46
N SER A 31 6.14 16.45 0.58
CA SER A 31 5.66 17.03 1.83
C SER A 31 4.68 16.12 2.58
N PHE A 32 4.61 14.86 2.20
CA PHE A 32 3.78 13.80 2.75
C PHE A 32 4.63 12.51 2.85
N PRO A 33 4.29 11.58 3.74
CA PRO A 33 4.99 10.31 3.85
C PRO A 33 4.85 9.48 2.56
N VAL A 34 5.96 8.87 2.15
CA VAL A 34 5.99 7.85 1.10
C VAL A 34 6.27 6.50 1.77
N LEU A 35 5.46 5.50 1.44
CA LEU A 35 5.35 4.27 2.21
C LEU A 35 5.81 3.06 1.40
N ALA A 36 6.62 2.20 2.03
CA ALA A 36 7.00 0.87 1.51
C ALA A 36 7.41 -0.03 2.68
N ALA A 37 6.46 -0.64 3.36
CA ALA A 37 6.70 -1.45 4.56
C ALA A 37 7.52 -2.71 4.28
N ASN A 38 7.42 -3.24 3.06
CA ASN A 38 8.04 -4.50 2.67
C ASN A 38 9.38 -4.34 1.94
N VAL A 39 9.91 -3.12 1.81
CA VAL A 39 11.23 -2.89 1.21
C VAL A 39 12.12 -2.17 2.22
N THR A 40 13.13 -2.88 2.72
CA THR A 40 14.00 -2.38 3.79
C THR A 40 15.47 -2.41 3.36
N ASP A 41 16.27 -1.60 4.02
CA ASP A 41 17.72 -1.66 3.93
C ASP A 41 18.31 -2.81 4.77
N ALA A 42 19.63 -2.93 4.78
CA ALA A 42 20.36 -3.96 5.54
C ALA A 42 20.19 -3.80 7.09
N GLN A 43 19.69 -2.69 7.56
CA GLN A 43 19.41 -2.41 8.97
C GLN A 43 17.95 -2.73 9.33
N GLY A 44 17.11 -3.07 8.35
CA GLY A 44 15.70 -3.37 8.51
C GLY A 44 14.82 -2.11 8.48
N GLU A 45 15.38 -0.95 8.12
CA GLU A 45 14.61 0.29 8.03
C GLU A 45 13.98 0.42 6.62
N PRO A 46 12.72 0.86 6.52
CA PRO A 46 12.09 1.08 5.22
C PRO A 46 12.90 2.03 4.34
N VAL A 47 13.17 1.66 3.08
CA VAL A 47 13.97 2.48 2.15
C VAL A 47 13.36 3.86 1.87
N THR A 48 12.09 4.05 2.21
CA THR A 48 11.35 5.32 2.15
C THR A 48 11.39 6.11 3.45
N GLY A 49 11.93 5.52 4.54
CA GLY A 49 11.90 6.05 5.89
C GLY A 49 10.59 5.79 6.65
N ALA A 50 9.56 5.24 6.00
CA ALA A 50 8.29 4.86 6.63
C ALA A 50 7.63 3.69 5.90
N GLY A 51 7.08 2.73 6.63
CA GLY A 51 6.25 1.66 6.09
C GLY A 51 4.76 1.97 6.16
N TRP A 52 4.37 2.78 7.14
CA TRP A 52 2.99 3.19 7.40
C TRP A 52 2.92 4.59 8.01
N THR A 53 1.73 5.15 8.04
CA THR A 53 1.44 6.45 8.68
C THR A 53 0.01 6.49 9.20
N ILE A 54 -0.28 7.39 10.13
CA ILE A 54 -1.65 7.68 10.60
C ILE A 54 -2.09 9.04 10.09
N VAL A 55 -3.24 9.06 9.42
CA VAL A 55 -3.93 10.27 8.97
C VAL A 55 -5.15 10.48 9.86
N GLU A 56 -5.23 11.62 10.56
CA GLU A 56 -6.38 11.95 11.39
C GLU A 56 -7.28 12.98 10.69
N ARG A 57 -8.56 12.66 10.59
CA ARG A 57 -9.59 13.54 10.03
C ARG A 57 -10.88 13.42 10.84
N GLY A 58 -11.39 14.56 11.32
CA GLY A 58 -12.68 14.60 12.04
C GLY A 58 -12.72 13.76 13.32
N GLY A 59 -11.60 13.45 13.94
CA GLY A 59 -11.48 12.60 15.11
C GLY A 59 -11.36 11.11 14.81
N VAL A 60 -11.31 10.73 13.53
CA VAL A 60 -11.06 9.36 13.07
C VAL A 60 -9.59 9.22 12.67
N LYS A 61 -8.94 8.16 13.10
CA LYS A 61 -7.56 7.83 12.80
C LYS A 61 -7.50 6.69 11.79
N LEU A 62 -7.03 7.00 10.58
CA LEU A 62 -6.80 6.05 9.51
C LEU A 62 -5.31 5.70 9.46
N ALA A 63 -4.97 4.45 9.73
CA ALA A 63 -3.63 3.95 9.41
C ALA A 63 -3.56 3.59 7.92
N VAL A 64 -2.54 4.08 7.24
CA VAL A 64 -2.22 3.74 5.85
C VAL A 64 -0.92 2.97 5.84
N ILE A 65 -0.95 1.72 5.41
CA ILE A 65 0.21 0.85 5.23
C ILE A 65 0.49 0.77 3.73
N GLY A 66 1.73 1.08 3.31
CA GLY A 66 2.13 1.00 1.91
C GLY A 66 2.98 -0.24 1.64
N VAL A 67 2.66 -1.00 0.60
CA VAL A 67 3.49 -2.10 0.12
C VAL A 67 3.58 -2.12 -1.40
N VAL A 68 4.69 -2.60 -1.92
CA VAL A 68 4.93 -2.78 -3.35
C VAL A 68 5.18 -4.26 -3.63
N THR A 69 4.96 -4.70 -4.87
CA THR A 69 5.28 -6.08 -5.27
C THR A 69 6.72 -6.44 -4.86
N PRO A 70 6.95 -7.60 -4.24
CA PRO A 70 8.30 -8.04 -3.88
C PRO A 70 9.17 -8.38 -5.10
N ASP A 71 8.58 -8.38 -6.30
CA ASP A 71 9.20 -8.79 -7.56
C ASP A 71 10.03 -7.70 -8.24
N VAL A 72 10.17 -6.52 -7.60
CA VAL A 72 11.05 -5.43 -8.11
C VAL A 72 12.40 -5.94 -8.58
N PRO A 73 13.13 -6.85 -7.88
CA PRO A 73 14.40 -7.36 -8.35
C PRO A 73 14.34 -8.16 -9.65
N ILE A 74 13.18 -8.69 -10.05
CA ILE A 74 13.01 -9.41 -11.33
C ILE A 74 13.24 -8.45 -12.51
N TRP A 75 12.81 -7.19 -12.37
CA TRP A 75 12.93 -6.18 -13.45
C TRP A 75 14.15 -5.27 -13.30
N ASP A 76 14.57 -5.02 -12.06
CA ASP A 76 15.48 -3.92 -11.74
C ASP A 76 16.80 -4.38 -11.08
N SER A 77 17.09 -5.71 -11.01
CA SER A 77 18.37 -6.25 -10.54
C SER A 77 19.55 -5.60 -11.26
N GLY A 78 20.62 -5.34 -10.53
CA GLY A 78 21.83 -4.68 -11.01
C GLY A 78 21.76 -3.15 -11.04
N LYS A 79 20.63 -2.54 -10.70
CA LYS A 79 20.54 -1.09 -10.47
C LYS A 79 20.98 -0.75 -9.04
N ASP A 80 21.46 0.48 -8.86
CA ASP A 80 22.06 0.94 -7.61
C ASP A 80 21.12 0.74 -6.40
N GLY A 81 21.59 -0.02 -5.42
CA GLY A 81 20.90 -0.33 -4.17
C GLY A 81 19.77 -1.37 -4.26
N ILE A 82 19.41 -1.84 -5.47
CA ILE A 82 18.29 -2.80 -5.63
C ILE A 82 18.66 -4.16 -5.03
N ASP A 83 19.82 -4.67 -5.36
CA ASP A 83 20.25 -6.01 -4.91
C ASP A 83 20.72 -6.02 -3.44
N ASP A 84 20.92 -4.84 -2.84
CA ASP A 84 21.31 -4.68 -1.43
C ASP A 84 20.07 -4.54 -0.50
N ALA A 85 18.90 -4.24 -1.05
CA ALA A 85 17.66 -4.12 -0.30
C ALA A 85 17.00 -5.48 -0.06
N VAL A 86 16.20 -5.56 1.00
CA VAL A 86 15.38 -6.73 1.32
C VAL A 86 13.95 -6.49 0.87
N TYR A 87 13.41 -7.39 0.08
CA TYR A 87 12.03 -7.38 -0.39
C TYR A 87 11.27 -8.51 0.32
N GLU A 88 10.57 -8.16 1.37
CA GLU A 88 9.77 -9.10 2.15
C GLU A 88 8.44 -9.37 1.46
N ALA A 89 7.85 -10.55 1.70
CA ALA A 89 6.48 -10.85 1.30
C ALA A 89 5.51 -9.81 1.90
N ALA A 90 4.66 -9.22 1.05
CA ALA A 90 3.83 -8.10 1.43
C ALA A 90 2.85 -8.42 2.57
N ASN A 91 2.27 -9.64 2.58
CA ASN A 91 1.39 -10.12 3.66
C ASN A 91 2.09 -10.13 5.03
N VAL A 92 3.37 -10.52 5.07
CA VAL A 92 4.18 -10.56 6.30
C VAL A 92 4.49 -9.13 6.79
N ALA A 93 4.91 -8.25 5.87
CA ALA A 93 5.21 -6.86 6.21
C ALA A 93 3.96 -6.10 6.70
N VAL A 94 2.80 -6.36 6.09
CA VAL A 94 1.52 -5.80 6.53
C VAL A 94 1.17 -6.27 7.93
N GLY A 95 1.28 -7.57 8.22
CA GLY A 95 1.02 -8.10 9.57
C GLY A 95 1.89 -7.46 10.64
N LYS A 96 3.20 -7.29 10.36
CA LYS A 96 4.12 -6.58 11.27
C LYS A 96 3.69 -5.12 11.50
N ALA A 97 3.30 -4.42 10.43
CA ALA A 97 2.83 -3.04 10.54
C ALA A 97 1.54 -2.94 11.35
N ILE A 98 0.60 -3.87 11.19
CA ILE A 98 -0.64 -3.94 11.99
C ILE A 98 -0.30 -4.15 13.47
N ASP A 99 0.61 -5.06 13.78
CA ASP A 99 1.07 -5.30 15.16
C ASP A 99 1.71 -4.05 15.78
N GLU A 100 2.50 -3.29 15.01
CA GLU A 100 3.12 -2.02 15.46
C GLU A 100 2.09 -0.89 15.66
N ILE A 101 1.07 -0.83 14.78
CA ILE A 101 -0.02 0.15 14.88
C ILE A 101 -0.85 -0.14 16.14
N GLY A 102 -1.19 -1.40 16.40
CA GLY A 102 -2.01 -1.79 17.55
C GLY A 102 -3.29 -0.95 17.64
N ASP A 103 -3.58 -0.43 18.84
CA ASP A 103 -4.77 0.38 19.13
C ASP A 103 -4.65 1.88 18.74
N GLN A 104 -3.68 2.26 17.90
CA GLN A 104 -3.44 3.65 17.55
C GLN A 104 -4.38 4.17 16.45
N ALA A 105 -5.06 3.29 15.70
CA ALA A 105 -5.93 3.65 14.59
C ALA A 105 -7.32 3.04 14.75
N ASP A 106 -8.32 3.73 14.21
CA ASP A 106 -9.72 3.29 14.15
C ASP A 106 -9.99 2.47 12.87
N VAL A 107 -9.21 2.72 11.80
CA VAL A 107 -9.37 2.11 10.47
C VAL A 107 -8.00 1.70 9.94
N ILE A 108 -7.89 0.50 9.39
CA ILE A 108 -6.68 -0.03 8.73
C ILE A 108 -6.88 -0.04 7.22
N MET A 109 -6.09 0.76 6.51
CA MET A 109 -6.02 0.76 5.05
C MET A 109 -4.67 0.24 4.58
N VAL A 110 -4.70 -0.71 3.65
CA VAL A 110 -3.50 -1.14 2.92
C VAL A 110 -3.56 -0.57 1.50
N SER A 111 -2.50 0.15 1.11
CA SER A 111 -2.28 0.59 -0.26
C SER A 111 -1.19 -0.28 -0.86
N ALA A 112 -1.60 -1.22 -1.72
CA ALA A 112 -0.73 -2.23 -2.30
C ALA A 112 -0.48 -1.97 -3.79
N HIS A 113 0.76 -1.66 -4.16
CA HIS A 113 1.14 -1.62 -5.57
C HIS A 113 1.45 -3.03 -6.08
N MET A 114 0.40 -3.85 -6.15
CA MET A 114 0.38 -5.21 -6.69
C MET A 114 -1.04 -5.59 -7.13
N GLY A 115 -1.15 -6.61 -7.97
CA GLY A 115 -2.42 -7.17 -8.41
C GLY A 115 -3.12 -8.01 -7.34
N MET A 116 -4.40 -8.29 -7.55
CA MET A 116 -5.15 -9.19 -6.65
C MET A 116 -4.59 -10.62 -6.66
N TYR A 117 -4.08 -11.07 -7.81
CA TYR A 117 -3.53 -12.43 -7.99
C TYR A 117 -2.04 -12.37 -8.26
N ALA A 118 -1.34 -13.45 -7.89
CA ALA A 118 0.09 -13.61 -8.09
C ALA A 118 0.48 -13.47 -9.57
N GLU A 119 1.60 -12.82 -9.82
CA GLU A 119 2.16 -12.65 -11.17
C GLU A 119 3.26 -13.68 -11.45
N PHE A 120 4.13 -13.94 -10.48
CA PHE A 120 5.27 -14.86 -10.60
C PHE A 120 5.27 -15.97 -9.56
N ASP A 121 4.83 -15.72 -8.35
CA ASP A 121 4.77 -16.69 -7.26
C ASP A 121 3.37 -17.34 -7.15
N GLU A 122 3.00 -18.14 -8.15
CA GLU A 122 1.70 -18.81 -8.17
C GLU A 122 1.51 -19.79 -6.99
N GLU A 123 2.59 -20.41 -6.49
CA GLU A 123 2.54 -21.39 -5.41
C GLU A 123 2.44 -20.74 -4.03
N GLY A 124 3.23 -19.71 -3.77
CA GLY A 124 3.27 -18.97 -2.49
C GLY A 124 2.29 -17.80 -2.43
N GLY A 125 2.05 -17.17 -3.58
CA GLY A 125 1.18 -16.00 -3.71
C GLY A 125 1.69 -14.76 -2.97
N SER A 126 3.00 -14.69 -2.66
CA SER A 126 3.60 -13.59 -1.90
C SER A 126 3.55 -12.24 -2.62
N ASP A 127 3.35 -12.27 -3.93
CA ASP A 127 3.19 -11.13 -4.84
C ASP A 127 1.70 -10.81 -5.15
N SER A 128 0.75 -11.36 -4.38
CA SER A 128 -0.68 -11.13 -4.55
C SER A 128 -1.30 -10.36 -3.39
N ALA A 129 -2.18 -9.39 -3.72
CA ALA A 129 -2.94 -8.67 -2.70
C ALA A 129 -4.01 -9.56 -2.02
N GLN A 130 -4.47 -10.63 -2.67
CA GLN A 130 -5.34 -11.61 -2.03
C GLN A 130 -4.66 -12.27 -0.83
N LYS A 131 -3.38 -12.60 -0.96
CA LYS A 131 -2.60 -13.18 0.16
C LYS A 131 -2.49 -12.22 1.35
N ILE A 132 -2.43 -10.91 1.09
CA ILE A 132 -2.45 -9.90 2.15
C ILE A 132 -3.75 -10.01 2.95
N LEU A 133 -4.91 -10.10 2.29
CA LEU A 133 -6.22 -10.22 2.93
C LEU A 133 -6.38 -11.54 3.68
N ASP A 134 -5.92 -12.65 3.08
CA ASP A 134 -6.06 -13.98 3.66
C ASP A 134 -5.32 -14.10 5.01
N ASP A 135 -4.19 -13.41 5.14
CA ASP A 135 -3.34 -13.48 6.31
C ASP A 135 -3.60 -12.35 7.34
N ASN A 136 -4.28 -11.26 6.93
CA ASN A 136 -4.51 -10.08 7.77
C ASN A 136 -5.99 -9.65 7.71
N PRO A 137 -6.86 -10.33 8.46
CA PRO A 137 -8.31 -10.09 8.44
C PRO A 137 -8.74 -8.75 9.08
N GLU A 138 -7.81 -8.02 9.72
CA GLU A 138 -8.05 -6.72 10.34
C GLU A 138 -8.14 -5.58 9.32
N ILE A 139 -7.82 -5.83 8.05
CA ILE A 139 -7.84 -4.81 7.01
C ILE A 139 -9.27 -4.40 6.67
N ASP A 140 -9.56 -3.10 6.79
CA ASP A 140 -10.86 -2.52 6.43
C ASP A 140 -10.93 -2.10 4.96
N VAL A 141 -9.81 -1.56 4.45
CA VAL A 141 -9.70 -1.04 3.08
C VAL A 141 -8.45 -1.58 2.41
N LEU A 142 -8.62 -2.17 1.22
CA LEU A 142 -7.49 -2.56 0.36
C LEU A 142 -7.55 -1.81 -0.97
N GLN A 143 -6.56 -0.97 -1.23
CA GLN A 143 -6.32 -0.39 -2.53
C GLN A 143 -5.27 -1.23 -3.27
N VAL A 144 -5.59 -1.64 -4.51
CA VAL A 144 -4.68 -2.40 -5.37
C VAL A 144 -4.34 -1.64 -6.65
N ALA A 145 -3.18 -1.94 -7.23
CA ALA A 145 -2.68 -1.28 -8.43
C ALA A 145 -1.87 -2.26 -9.32
N HIS A 146 -0.83 -1.78 -10.01
CA HIS A 146 0.13 -2.53 -10.80
C HIS A 146 -0.44 -3.18 -12.07
N ASN A 147 -1.45 -4.03 -11.99
CA ASN A 147 -2.00 -4.76 -13.14
C ASN A 147 -2.94 -3.91 -14.02
N HIS A 148 -3.18 -2.65 -13.66
CA HIS A 148 -4.01 -1.68 -14.40
C HIS A 148 -5.45 -2.16 -14.64
N VAL A 149 -6.00 -2.97 -13.74
CA VAL A 149 -7.34 -3.54 -13.79
C VAL A 149 -8.25 -2.82 -12.83
N VAL A 150 -9.49 -2.59 -13.24
CA VAL A 150 -10.53 -2.10 -12.34
C VAL A 150 -10.93 -3.22 -11.38
N VAL A 151 -10.82 -2.95 -10.08
CA VAL A 151 -11.33 -3.78 -9.00
C VAL A 151 -12.35 -2.95 -8.22
N ASN A 152 -13.52 -3.51 -7.98
CA ASN A 152 -14.59 -2.89 -7.20
C ASN A 152 -15.32 -4.03 -6.50
N GLU A 153 -14.81 -4.44 -5.35
CA GLU A 153 -15.24 -5.64 -4.64
C GLU A 153 -15.36 -5.40 -3.14
N LYS A 154 -16.07 -6.32 -2.47
CA LYS A 154 -16.10 -6.41 -1.01
C LYS A 154 -15.93 -7.88 -0.62
N GLN A 155 -14.93 -8.16 0.21
CA GLN A 155 -14.69 -9.49 0.76
C GLN A 155 -14.86 -9.44 2.30
N GLY A 156 -15.91 -10.09 2.81
CA GLY A 156 -16.29 -9.93 4.22
C GLY A 156 -16.65 -8.48 4.55
N SER A 157 -15.93 -7.86 5.48
CA SER A 157 -16.04 -6.44 5.83
C SER A 157 -15.16 -5.53 4.98
N THR A 158 -14.09 -6.07 4.37
CA THR A 158 -13.08 -5.30 3.63
C THR A 158 -13.58 -4.83 2.28
N VAL A 159 -13.44 -3.54 1.99
CA VAL A 159 -13.70 -2.96 0.66
C VAL A 159 -12.41 -2.89 -0.14
N ILE A 160 -12.47 -3.32 -1.43
CA ILE A 160 -11.30 -3.47 -2.29
C ILE A 160 -11.50 -2.63 -3.54
N GLY A 161 -10.57 -1.72 -3.81
CA GLY A 161 -10.58 -0.86 -4.98
C GLY A 161 -9.29 -0.88 -5.77
N GLY A 162 -9.40 -0.97 -7.09
CA GLY A 162 -8.27 -0.87 -8.02
C GLY A 162 -8.67 -0.07 -9.26
N VAL A 163 -7.72 0.62 -9.87
CA VAL A 163 -7.98 1.55 -10.98
C VAL A 163 -7.07 1.28 -12.17
N ARG A 164 -7.50 1.74 -13.35
CA ARG A 164 -6.66 1.72 -14.56
C ARG A 164 -5.48 2.69 -14.42
N ASN A 165 -4.49 2.53 -15.28
CA ASN A 165 -3.34 3.42 -15.36
C ASN A 165 -3.67 4.78 -15.96
N GLY A 166 -2.74 5.73 -15.82
CA GLY A 166 -2.76 7.03 -16.50
C GLY A 166 -3.76 8.04 -15.93
N GLY A 167 -4.19 7.86 -14.67
CA GLY A 167 -5.11 8.79 -14.00
C GLY A 167 -6.51 8.84 -14.63
N ARG A 168 -6.96 7.74 -15.21
CA ARG A 168 -8.28 7.63 -15.84
C ARG A 168 -9.40 7.46 -14.83
N ASP A 169 -9.07 6.92 -13.67
CA ASP A 169 -10.04 6.61 -12.62
C ASP A 169 -9.49 7.02 -11.26
N ILE A 170 -10.41 7.19 -10.32
CA ILE A 170 -10.14 7.29 -8.89
C ILE A 170 -10.97 6.25 -8.16
N ALA A 171 -10.35 5.49 -7.26
CA ALA A 171 -11.09 4.66 -6.31
C ALA A 171 -11.49 5.55 -5.12
N ARG A 172 -12.80 5.71 -4.89
CA ARG A 172 -13.36 6.38 -3.72
C ARG A 172 -13.89 5.35 -2.75
N PHE A 173 -13.37 5.35 -1.54
CA PHE A 173 -13.83 4.51 -0.46
C PHE A 173 -14.69 5.35 0.48
N ASP A 174 -15.93 4.93 0.71
CA ASP A 174 -16.86 5.58 1.63
C ASP A 174 -17.05 4.67 2.85
N LEU A 175 -16.71 5.16 4.03
CA LEU A 175 -16.86 4.45 5.30
C LEU A 175 -17.83 5.24 6.20
N THR A 176 -18.80 4.55 6.75
CA THR A 176 -19.69 5.11 7.79
C THR A 176 -19.30 4.52 9.13
N LEU A 177 -18.99 5.37 10.09
CA LEU A 177 -18.60 4.96 11.43
C LEU A 177 -19.68 5.36 12.43
N ASP A 178 -19.79 4.59 13.51
CA ASP A 178 -20.62 4.93 14.67
C ASP A 178 -19.92 5.90 15.64
N ALA A 179 -20.51 6.15 16.80
CA ALA A 179 -19.97 7.07 17.79
C ALA A 179 -18.68 6.57 18.49
N ASP A 180 -18.41 5.29 18.38
CA ASP A 180 -17.21 4.63 18.92
C ASP A 180 -16.16 4.38 17.83
N ASN A 181 -16.30 5.04 16.66
CA ASN A 181 -15.45 4.90 15.47
C ASN A 181 -15.43 3.48 14.87
N GLN A 182 -16.48 2.66 15.10
CA GLN A 182 -16.59 1.35 14.47
C GLN A 182 -17.26 1.47 13.10
N ILE A 183 -16.71 0.79 12.08
CA ILE A 183 -17.29 0.79 10.74
C ILE A 183 -18.62 0.03 10.75
N ILE A 184 -19.71 0.72 10.43
CA ILE A 184 -21.07 0.15 10.32
C ILE A 184 -21.53 -0.04 8.87
N ASP A 185 -20.89 0.66 7.92
CA ASP A 185 -21.11 0.48 6.48
C ASP A 185 -19.87 0.90 5.71
N SER A 186 -19.62 0.24 4.58
CA SER A 186 -18.50 0.56 3.71
C SER A 186 -18.81 0.24 2.25
N SER A 187 -18.33 1.10 1.35
CA SER A 187 -18.44 0.90 -0.09
C SER A 187 -17.24 1.46 -0.85
N VAL A 188 -17.05 1.00 -2.08
CA VAL A 188 -16.07 1.56 -3.01
C VAL A 188 -16.76 1.94 -4.31
N GLU A 189 -16.37 3.06 -4.89
CA GLU A 189 -16.82 3.52 -6.20
C GLU A 189 -15.60 3.84 -7.07
N ILE A 190 -15.62 3.37 -8.30
CA ILE A 190 -14.59 3.74 -9.29
C ILE A 190 -15.14 4.90 -10.12
N VAL A 191 -14.54 6.06 -9.94
CA VAL A 191 -14.95 7.30 -10.60
C VAL A 191 -14.07 7.53 -11.83
N ASP A 192 -14.70 7.60 -13.00
CA ASP A 192 -14.04 7.93 -14.28
C ASP A 192 -13.72 9.44 -14.32
N MET A 193 -12.49 9.81 -14.77
CA MET A 193 -11.95 11.19 -14.70
C MET A 193 -12.04 11.91 -16.04
#